data_4d3abfe11efb77b014a23826719c33c1
#
_entry.id   4d3abfe11efb77b014a23826719c33c1
#
_cell.length_a   1.000
_cell.length_b   1.000
_cell.length_c   1.000
_cell.angle_alpha   90.00
_cell.angle_beta   90.00
_cell.angle_gamma   90.00
#
_symmetry.space_group_name_H-M   'P 1'
#
loop_
_entity.id
_entity.type
_entity.pdbx_description
1 polymer ?
#
loop_
_entity_poly.entity_id
_entity_poly.type
_entity_poly.pdbx_seq_one_letter_code
_entity_poly.pdbx_strand_id
1 'polypeptide(L)'
;QRKHSDAVADDLLNQNFNPTGPNQVWAGDVTHLRTAEGWMYLAVVIDLFSRRIVGWHIDKRMTTELVCRAMMKAYNLRQPPEGLVFHRDRGS
;
A
#
# COMPACT_ATOMS: atom_id res chain seq x y z
N GLN A 1 -11.73 -11.28 -11.37
CA GLN A 1 -11.56 -9.82 -11.35
C GLN A 1 -10.34 -9.42 -10.55
N ARG A 2 -9.56 -8.53 -11.10
CA ARG A 2 -8.35 -8.06 -10.47
C ARG A 2 -8.64 -7.04 -9.40
N LYS A 3 -7.97 -7.18 -8.27
CA LYS A 3 -8.02 -6.15 -7.24
C LYS A 3 -7.12 -4.98 -7.64
N HIS A 4 -7.49 -3.79 -7.20
CA HIS A 4 -6.68 -2.60 -7.47
C HIS A 4 -5.23 -2.77 -6.98
N SER A 5 -5.07 -3.36 -5.81
CA SER A 5 -3.73 -3.58 -5.25
C SER A 5 -2.89 -4.52 -6.10
N ASP A 6 -3.51 -5.52 -6.73
CA ASP A 6 -2.78 -6.43 -7.63
C ASP A 6 -2.29 -5.70 -8.87
N ALA A 7 -3.10 -4.78 -9.39
CA ALA A 7 -2.70 -4.00 -10.56
C ALA A 7 -1.51 -3.10 -10.25
N VAL A 8 -1.48 -2.49 -9.07
CA VAL A 8 -0.36 -1.67 -8.64
C VAL A 8 0.90 -2.52 -8.50
N ALA A 9 0.78 -3.69 -7.89
CA ALA A 9 1.92 -4.60 -7.71
C ALA A 9 2.49 -5.02 -9.05
N ASP A 10 1.61 -5.37 -10.01
CA ASP A 10 2.07 -5.78 -11.34
C ASP A 10 2.81 -4.64 -12.05
N ASP A 11 2.29 -3.43 -11.95
CA ASP A 11 2.93 -2.28 -12.56
C ASP A 11 4.34 -2.05 -12.01
N LEU A 12 4.49 -2.17 -10.70
CA LEU A 12 5.78 -1.99 -10.06
C LEU A 12 6.77 -3.10 -10.43
N LEU A 13 6.28 -4.33 -10.57
CA LEU A 13 7.14 -5.43 -11.01
C LEU A 13 7.63 -5.19 -12.42
N ASN A 14 6.82 -4.59 -13.27
CA ASN A 14 7.25 -4.23 -14.62
C ASN A 14 8.33 -3.15 -14.60
N GLN A 15 8.47 -2.43 -13.51
CA GLN A 15 9.51 -1.42 -13.34
C GLN A 15 10.74 -1.99 -12.62
N ASN A 16 10.88 -3.30 -12.58
CA ASN A 16 12.05 -4.00 -12.02
C ASN A 16 12.13 -3.96 -10.49
N PHE A 17 11.01 -3.84 -9.83
CA PHE A 17 10.96 -4.02 -8.38
C PHE A 17 10.70 -5.50 -8.10
N ASN A 18 11.78 -6.29 -8.07
CA ASN A 18 11.68 -7.74 -7.94
C ASN A 18 12.19 -8.22 -6.60
N PRO A 19 11.36 -8.21 -5.56
CA PRO A 19 11.80 -8.72 -4.26
C PRO A 19 12.02 -10.23 -4.29
N THR A 20 12.97 -10.70 -3.49
CA THR A 20 13.28 -12.12 -3.37
C THR A 20 12.63 -12.73 -2.12
N GLY A 21 12.05 -11.91 -1.27
CA GLY A 21 11.39 -12.36 -0.07
C GLY A 21 10.42 -11.32 0.45
N PRO A 22 9.69 -11.65 1.52
CA PRO A 22 8.71 -10.72 2.08
C PRO A 22 9.39 -9.55 2.77
N ASN A 23 8.66 -8.44 2.84
CA ASN A 23 9.08 -7.24 3.58
C ASN A 23 10.36 -6.60 3.04
N GLN A 24 10.63 -6.76 1.75
CA GLN A 24 11.74 -6.09 1.09
C GLN A 24 11.26 -4.87 0.32
N VAL A 25 10.14 -4.99 -0.34
CA VAL A 25 9.55 -3.90 -1.12
C VAL A 25 8.06 -3.83 -0.83
N TRP A 26 7.63 -2.69 -0.35
CA TRP A 26 6.21 -2.41 -0.13
C TRP A 26 5.77 -1.30 -1.06
N ALA A 27 4.52 -1.34 -1.49
CA ALA A 27 3.91 -0.29 -2.29
C ALA A 27 2.70 0.25 -1.55
N GLY A 28 2.52 1.56 -1.60
CA GLY A 28 1.36 2.21 -1.05
C GLY A 28 0.44 2.69 -2.15
N ASP A 29 -0.86 2.57 -1.93
CA ASP A 29 -1.86 3.01 -2.88
C ASP A 29 -3.06 3.55 -2.13
N VAL A 30 -3.77 4.49 -2.75
CA VAL A 30 -4.97 5.08 -2.16
C VAL A 30 -6.12 4.91 -3.14
N THR A 31 -7.24 4.44 -2.63
CA THR A 31 -8.48 4.39 -3.40
C THR A 31 -9.57 5.12 -2.64
N HIS A 32 -10.59 5.60 -3.35
CA HIS A 32 -11.71 6.26 -2.69
C HIS A 32 -12.93 5.35 -2.76
N LEU A 33 -13.73 5.42 -1.70
CA LEU A 33 -14.90 4.58 -1.52
C LEU A 33 -16.12 5.45 -1.30
N ARG A 34 -17.21 5.13 -1.97
CA ARG A 34 -18.48 5.78 -1.70
C ARG A 34 -19.20 5.03 -0.60
N THR A 35 -19.51 5.73 0.47
CA THR A 35 -20.22 5.13 1.60
C THR A 35 -21.52 5.88 1.86
N ALA A 36 -22.34 5.34 2.75
CA ALA A 36 -23.57 6.00 3.13
C ALA A 36 -23.33 7.37 3.76
N GLU A 37 -22.14 7.58 4.31
CA GLU A 37 -21.77 8.82 4.96
C GLU A 37 -20.95 9.73 4.05
N GLY A 38 -20.83 9.40 2.78
CA GLY A 38 -20.07 10.18 1.82
C GLY A 38 -18.79 9.48 1.38
N TRP A 39 -17.85 10.25 0.84
CA TRP A 39 -16.61 9.70 0.34
C TRP A 39 -15.65 9.40 1.46
N MET A 40 -15.00 8.25 1.35
CA MET A 40 -13.93 7.86 2.25
C MET A 40 -12.71 7.49 1.41
N TYR A 41 -11.55 7.51 2.02
CA TYR A 41 -10.30 7.20 1.34
C TYR A 41 -9.61 6.08 2.09
N LEU A 42 -9.18 5.06 1.34
CA LEU A 42 -8.52 3.88 1.89
C LEU A 42 -7.10 3.84 1.36
N ALA A 43 -6.15 3.90 2.28
CA ALA A 43 -4.75 3.67 1.94
C ALA A 43 -4.39 2.23 2.29
N VAL A 44 -3.73 1.56 1.38
CA VAL A 44 -3.24 0.20 1.61
C VAL A 44 -1.75 0.15 1.37
N VAL A 45 -1.07 -0.70 2.11
CA VAL A 45 0.34 -1.01 1.90
C VAL A 45 0.42 -2.48 1.54
N ILE A 46 1.07 -2.77 0.43
CA ILE A 46 1.14 -4.10 -0.16
C ILE A 46 2.58 -4.57 -0.16
N ASP A 47 2.79 -5.80 0.27
CA ASP A 47 4.08 -6.46 0.12
C ASP A 47 4.17 -7.02 -1.29
N LEU A 48 5.15 -6.57 -2.07
CA LEU A 48 5.23 -6.96 -3.48
C LEU A 48 5.63 -8.41 -3.68
N PHE A 49 6.28 -9.03 -2.71
CA PHE A 49 6.66 -10.43 -2.83
C PHE A 49 5.43 -11.33 -2.67
N SER A 50 4.68 -11.15 -1.59
CA SER A 50 3.53 -12.01 -1.31
C SER A 50 2.24 -11.51 -1.93
N ARG A 51 2.21 -10.25 -2.37
CA ARG A 51 1.02 -9.59 -2.88
C ARG A 51 -0.08 -9.41 -1.82
N ARG A 52 0.31 -9.44 -0.55
CA ARG A 52 -0.62 -9.28 0.56
C ARG A 52 -0.64 -7.85 1.05
N ILE A 53 -1.80 -7.44 1.52
CA ILE A 53 -1.93 -6.16 2.20
C ILE A 53 -1.36 -6.33 3.60
N VAL A 54 -0.36 -5.51 3.93
CA VAL A 54 0.32 -5.58 5.22
C VAL A 54 -0.08 -4.44 6.17
N GLY A 55 -0.78 -3.43 5.64
CA GLY A 55 -1.30 -2.35 6.46
C GLY A 55 -2.34 -1.57 5.70
N TRP A 56 -3.23 -0.91 6.43
CA TRP A 56 -4.24 -0.07 5.79
C TRP A 56 -4.77 0.94 6.79
N HIS A 57 -5.33 2.02 6.24
CA HIS A 57 -5.98 3.04 7.05
C HIS A 57 -7.07 3.69 6.22
N ILE A 58 -8.18 4.02 6.84
CA ILE A 58 -9.29 4.66 6.18
C ILE A 58 -9.57 5.99 6.86
N ASP A 59 -9.88 7.03 6.06
CA ASP A 59 -10.16 8.34 6.59
C ASP A 59 -11.09 9.09 5.63
N LYS A 60 -11.72 10.11 6.13
CA LYS A 60 -12.58 10.97 5.33
C LYS A 60 -11.78 11.90 4.42
N ARG A 61 -10.53 12.13 4.72
CA ARG A 61 -9.67 13.06 3.97
C ARG A 61 -8.52 12.34 3.33
N MET A 62 -8.20 12.76 2.11
CA MET A 62 -7.03 12.26 1.42
C MET A 62 -5.86 13.17 1.75
N THR A 63 -5.07 12.78 2.73
CA THR A 63 -3.93 13.54 3.19
C THR A 63 -2.69 12.66 3.18
N THR A 64 -1.52 13.31 3.29
CA THR A 64 -0.26 12.57 3.43
C THR A 64 -0.32 11.65 4.64
N GLU A 65 -0.98 12.08 5.69
CA GLU A 65 -1.10 11.30 6.92
C GLU A 65 -1.82 9.97 6.69
N LEU A 66 -2.74 9.94 5.75
CA LEU A 66 -3.49 8.71 5.44
C LEU A 66 -2.56 7.57 5.07
N VAL A 67 -1.65 7.82 4.14
CA VAL A 67 -0.67 6.81 3.72
C VAL A 67 0.32 6.52 4.83
N CYS A 68 0.75 7.56 5.55
CA CYS A 68 1.69 7.39 6.65
C CYS A 68 1.13 6.50 7.74
N ARG A 69 -0.15 6.64 8.07
CA ARG A 69 -0.78 5.79 9.08
C ARG A 69 -0.87 4.35 8.64
N ALA A 70 -1.21 4.11 7.37
CA ALA A 70 -1.24 2.76 6.84
C ALA A 70 0.16 2.14 6.89
N MET A 71 1.17 2.91 6.52
CA MET A 71 2.55 2.44 6.54
C MET A 71 3.04 2.16 7.95
N MET A 72 2.68 3.00 8.92
CA MET A 72 3.08 2.78 10.31
C MET A 72 2.46 1.51 10.86
N LYS A 73 1.20 1.25 10.53
CA LYS A 73 0.55 0.01 10.95
C LYS A 73 1.25 -1.20 10.37
N ALA A 74 1.61 -1.13 9.08
CA ALA A 74 2.34 -2.22 8.43
C ALA A 74 3.70 -2.42 9.08
N TYR A 75 4.41 -1.33 9.33
CA TYR A 75 5.73 -1.38 9.92
C TYR A 75 5.71 -2.00 11.31
N ASN A 76 4.75 -1.56 12.13
CA ASN A 76 4.63 -2.08 13.50
C ASN A 76 4.25 -3.56 13.52
N LEU A 77 3.40 -3.97 12.58
CA LEU A 77 2.97 -5.37 12.52
C LEU A 77 4.07 -6.29 12.00
N ARG A 78 4.75 -5.87 10.94
CA ARG A 78 5.69 -6.74 10.23
C ARG A 78 7.12 -6.59 10.70
N GLN A 79 7.48 -5.41 11.25
CA GLN A 79 8.83 -5.10 11.69
C GLN A 79 9.88 -5.51 10.66
N PRO A 80 9.83 -4.87 9.48
CA PRO A 80 10.69 -5.27 8.37
C PRO A 80 12.17 -5.04 8.68
N PRO A 81 13.06 -5.79 8.01
CA PRO A 81 14.49 -5.57 8.17
C PRO A 81 14.91 -4.24 7.56
N GLU A 82 16.13 -3.82 7.88
CA GLU A 82 16.69 -2.64 7.25
C GLU A 82 16.75 -2.83 5.74
N GLY A 83 16.62 -1.71 5.03
CA GLY A 83 16.68 -1.75 3.59
C GLY A 83 15.33 -1.90 2.91
N LEU A 84 14.26 -1.88 3.69
CA LEU A 84 12.93 -1.90 3.10
C LEU A 84 12.75 -0.72 2.15
N VAL A 85 12.28 -0.99 0.95
CA VAL A 85 11.96 0.04 -0.02
C VAL A 85 10.46 0.25 -0.03
N PHE A 86 10.04 1.49 0.15
CA PHE A 86 8.63 1.82 0.09
C PHE A 86 8.37 2.68 -1.13
N HIS A 87 7.52 2.21 -2.01
CA HIS A 87 7.17 2.93 -3.24
C HIS A 87 5.73 3.40 -3.14
N ARG A 88 5.52 4.70 -3.27
CA ARG A 88 4.19 5.26 -3.26
C ARG A 88 3.70 5.43 -4.69
N ASP A 89 2.48 4.99 -4.95
CA ASP A 89 1.87 5.19 -6.25
C ASP A 89 1.64 6.68 -6.47
N ARG A 90 2.20 7.18 -7.54
CA ARG A 90 2.11 8.60 -7.87
C ARG A 90 0.72 9.05 -8.32
N GLY A 91 -0.12 8.09 -8.67
CA GLY A 91 -1.46 8.40 -9.13
C GLY A 91 -2.42 8.82 -8.04
N SER A 92 -1.98 8.70 -6.82
CA SER A 92 -2.82 9.04 -5.68
C SER A 92 -2.88 10.53 -5.43
#